data_36e13a151299edf1ba3f7a8656d84b24
#
_entry.id   36e13a151299edf1ba3f7a8656d84b24
#
_cell.length_a   1.000
_cell.length_b   1.000
_cell.length_c   1.000
_cell.angle_alpha   90.00
_cell.angle_beta   90.00
_cell.angle_gamma   90.00
#
_symmetry.space_group_name_H-M   'P 1'
#
loop_
_entity.id
_entity.type
_entity.pdbx_description
1 polymer ?
#
loop_
_entity_poly.entity_id
_entity_poly.type
_entity_poly.pdbx_seq_one_letter_code
_entity_poly.pdbx_strand_id
1 'polypeptide(L)'
;MPTPTVTPSLPTAPPTAVPTPPAPTDFWADDLPVVRSSQNRVPPPRPSIRENGSDWFWQRESVSVAGTEHRHGISVHAPATTVIDLNRSCTSFDAVAGMDDLAFAVGGVVFSVRGGDGRTLWSSRPLRSGDPAVPVHVPLTGQTSIRLVVVPANGVWSALNVADWAEARFRCV
;
A
#
# COMPACT_ATOMS: atom_id res chain seq x y z
N MET A 1 63.74 41.76 28.25
CA MET A 1 62.32 41.23 28.39
C MET A 1 61.95 40.74 27.04
N PRO A 2 61.59 39.45 26.88
CA PRO A 2 61.12 38.92 25.61
C PRO A 2 59.59 39.23 25.43
N THR A 3 59.23 39.71 24.24
CA THR A 3 57.85 40.03 23.81
C THR A 3 57.05 38.75 23.59
N PRO A 4 55.86 38.67 24.11
CA PRO A 4 55.02 37.45 23.87
C PRO A 4 54.55 37.39 22.40
N THR A 5 54.86 36.29 21.73
CA THR A 5 54.36 35.96 20.37
C THR A 5 52.94 35.49 20.48
N VAL A 6 51.97 36.22 19.89
CA VAL A 6 50.57 35.83 19.80
C VAL A 6 50.40 34.89 18.61
N THR A 7 50.03 33.62 18.87
CA THR A 7 49.70 32.64 17.83
C THR A 7 48.31 32.93 17.33
N PRO A 8 48.08 33.13 16.01
CA PRO A 8 46.75 33.33 15.49
C PRO A 8 45.93 32.02 15.57
N SER A 9 44.75 32.09 16.19
CA SER A 9 43.80 30.99 16.21
C SER A 9 43.19 30.80 14.82
N LEU A 10 43.19 29.57 14.29
CA LEU A 10 42.47 29.21 13.06
C LEU A 10 40.97 29.42 13.26
N PRO A 11 40.25 29.95 12.26
CA PRO A 11 38.78 30.03 12.31
C PRO A 11 38.17 28.64 12.30
N THR A 12 37.33 28.35 13.30
CA THR A 12 36.51 27.12 13.37
C THR A 12 35.51 27.13 12.23
N ALA A 13 35.52 26.10 11.38
CA ALA A 13 34.55 25.95 10.30
C ALA A 13 33.12 25.85 10.88
N PRO A 14 32.11 26.48 10.26
CA PRO A 14 30.73 26.37 10.71
C PRO A 14 30.26 24.91 10.62
N PRO A 15 29.39 24.45 11.55
CA PRO A 15 28.87 23.10 11.53
C PRO A 15 28.13 22.84 10.23
N THR A 16 28.47 21.76 9.52
CA THR A 16 27.78 21.29 8.33
C THR A 16 26.34 20.92 8.72
N ALA A 17 25.34 21.60 8.16
CA ALA A 17 23.95 21.30 8.39
C ALA A 17 23.66 19.85 7.97
N VAL A 18 23.18 19.02 8.89
CA VAL A 18 22.70 17.68 8.59
C VAL A 18 21.43 17.81 7.74
N PRO A 19 21.36 17.20 6.55
CA PRO A 19 20.17 17.31 5.72
C PRO A 19 18.94 16.75 6.47
N THR A 20 17.90 17.56 6.58
CA THR A 20 16.62 17.14 7.16
C THR A 20 16.02 16.03 6.28
N PRO A 21 15.63 14.87 6.85
CA PRO A 21 14.98 13.82 6.07
C PRO A 21 13.73 14.37 5.37
N PRO A 22 13.42 13.91 4.14
CA PRO A 22 12.23 14.33 3.43
C PRO A 22 10.97 13.99 4.25
N ALA A 23 9.97 14.87 4.22
CA ALA A 23 8.70 14.66 4.91
C ALA A 23 7.95 13.47 4.29
N PRO A 24 7.30 12.62 5.11
CA PRO A 24 6.50 11.52 4.60
C PRO A 24 5.35 12.02 3.73
N THR A 25 5.07 11.31 2.64
CA THR A 25 3.96 11.58 1.72
C THR A 25 3.03 10.38 1.67
N ASP A 26 1.72 10.62 1.71
CA ASP A 26 0.71 9.58 1.56
C ASP A 26 0.28 9.46 0.08
N PHE A 27 0.15 8.21 -0.38
CA PHE A 27 -0.33 7.86 -1.72
C PHE A 27 -1.54 6.94 -1.58
N TRP A 28 -2.68 7.38 -2.09
CA TRP A 28 -3.91 6.60 -2.10
C TRP A 28 -3.88 5.56 -3.21
N ALA A 29 -4.37 4.37 -2.94
CA ALA A 29 -4.31 3.25 -3.86
C ALA A 29 -5.19 3.46 -5.10
N ASP A 30 -6.29 4.17 -4.96
CA ASP A 30 -7.20 4.54 -6.05
C ASP A 30 -6.62 5.61 -7.01
N ASP A 31 -5.56 6.34 -6.59
CA ASP A 31 -4.83 7.33 -7.41
C ASP A 31 -3.48 6.80 -7.95
N LEU A 32 -3.16 5.53 -7.72
CA LEU A 32 -1.91 4.96 -8.21
C LEU A 32 -1.93 4.75 -9.72
N PRO A 33 -0.84 5.09 -10.43
CA PRO A 33 -0.72 4.76 -11.84
C PRO A 33 -0.69 3.25 -12.07
N VAL A 34 -1.37 2.80 -13.11
CA VAL A 34 -1.32 1.40 -13.57
C VAL A 34 -0.22 1.27 -14.62
N VAL A 35 0.76 0.39 -14.37
CA VAL A 35 1.92 0.17 -15.22
C VAL A 35 1.86 -1.22 -15.85
N ARG A 36 1.90 -1.27 -17.19
CA ARG A 36 1.96 -2.52 -17.95
C ARG A 36 3.39 -3.02 -18.06
N SER A 37 3.61 -4.29 -17.74
CA SER A 37 4.93 -4.92 -17.80
C SER A 37 5.56 -4.93 -19.21
N SER A 38 4.76 -4.77 -20.27
CA SER A 38 5.23 -4.72 -21.67
C SER A 38 5.82 -3.37 -22.10
N GLN A 39 5.71 -2.36 -21.25
CA GLN A 39 6.25 -1.03 -21.54
C GLN A 39 7.59 -0.87 -20.84
N ASN A 40 8.67 -0.79 -21.62
CA ASN A 40 10.03 -0.53 -21.16
C ASN A 40 10.17 0.93 -20.67
N ARG A 41 9.36 1.31 -19.64
CA ARG A 41 9.32 2.65 -19.07
C ARG A 41 10.10 2.70 -17.77
N VAL A 42 10.69 3.87 -17.52
CA VAL A 42 11.22 4.19 -16.19
C VAL A 42 10.08 4.12 -15.18
N PRO A 43 10.22 3.37 -14.07
CA PRO A 43 9.19 3.32 -13.04
C PRO A 43 8.85 4.73 -12.54
N PRO A 44 7.58 5.01 -12.25
CA PRO A 44 7.20 6.30 -11.67
C PRO A 44 7.85 6.48 -10.29
N PRO A 45 8.18 7.70 -9.86
CA PRO A 45 8.80 7.97 -8.56
C PRO A 45 7.81 7.87 -7.39
N ARG A 46 6.74 7.11 -7.53
CA ARG A 46 5.68 6.84 -6.54
C ARG A 46 5.19 5.40 -6.69
N PRO A 47 4.48 4.84 -5.70
CA PRO A 47 3.87 3.53 -5.83
C PRO A 47 3.03 3.41 -7.09
N SER A 48 2.98 2.22 -7.67
CA SER A 48 2.23 1.93 -8.89
C SER A 48 1.64 0.53 -8.86
N ILE A 49 0.48 0.35 -9.48
CA ILE A 49 -0.14 -0.95 -9.69
C ILE A 49 0.49 -1.59 -10.92
N ARG A 50 1.01 -2.81 -10.75
CA ARG A 50 1.48 -3.62 -11.88
C ARG A 50 0.31 -4.35 -12.51
N GLU A 51 -0.01 -4.03 -13.76
CA GLU A 51 -1.00 -4.78 -14.52
C GLU A 51 -0.41 -6.13 -14.94
N ASN A 52 -1.01 -7.22 -14.50
CA ASN A 52 -0.62 -8.60 -14.85
C ASN A 52 -1.56 -9.26 -15.88
N GLY A 53 -2.58 -8.53 -16.32
CA GLY A 53 -3.51 -8.94 -17.39
C GLY A 53 -4.54 -9.99 -17.00
N SER A 54 -4.49 -10.55 -15.79
CA SER A 54 -5.36 -11.63 -15.35
C SER A 54 -6.31 -11.26 -14.22
N ASP A 55 -5.98 -10.26 -13.41
CA ASP A 55 -6.77 -9.90 -12.25
C ASP A 55 -7.54 -8.61 -12.50
N TRP A 56 -8.83 -8.68 -12.24
CA TRP A 56 -9.69 -7.53 -12.31
C TRP A 56 -9.58 -6.72 -11.01
N PHE A 57 -9.34 -5.42 -11.14
CA PHE A 57 -9.43 -4.45 -10.06
C PHE A 57 -10.05 -3.15 -10.56
N TRP A 58 -10.67 -2.42 -9.65
CA TRP A 58 -11.32 -1.16 -9.93
C TRP A 58 -10.92 -0.12 -8.87
N GLN A 59 -10.24 0.92 -9.29
CA GLN A 59 -9.92 2.09 -8.48
C GLN A 59 -11.17 2.96 -8.34
N ARG A 60 -11.57 3.23 -7.10
CA ARG A 60 -12.84 3.90 -6.79
C ARG A 60 -12.63 5.04 -5.79
N GLU A 61 -13.25 6.20 -6.08
CA GLU A 61 -13.33 7.35 -5.17
C GLU A 61 -14.32 7.13 -4.02
N SER A 62 -15.12 6.09 -4.07
CA SER A 62 -16.06 5.70 -3.00
C SER A 62 -16.33 4.20 -3.06
N VAL A 63 -16.23 3.54 -1.90
CA VAL A 63 -16.61 2.15 -1.66
C VAL A 63 -17.44 2.06 -0.39
N SER A 64 -18.31 1.07 -0.25
CA SER A 64 -19.16 0.87 0.92
C SER A 64 -18.98 -0.53 1.49
N VAL A 65 -18.67 -0.62 2.79
CA VAL A 65 -18.48 -1.87 3.52
C VAL A 65 -19.36 -1.87 4.76
N ALA A 66 -20.25 -2.84 4.88
CA ALA A 66 -21.18 -2.98 6.01
C ALA A 66 -21.95 -1.67 6.31
N GLY A 67 -22.42 -0.98 5.27
CA GLY A 67 -23.15 0.27 5.37
C GLY A 67 -22.31 1.50 5.69
N THR A 68 -20.98 1.36 5.75
CA THR A 68 -20.05 2.47 5.96
C THR A 68 -19.39 2.86 4.64
N GLU A 69 -19.56 4.14 4.25
CA GLU A 69 -18.91 4.70 3.06
C GLU A 69 -17.48 5.14 3.36
N HIS A 70 -16.57 4.80 2.44
CA HIS A 70 -15.16 5.15 2.45
C HIS A 70 -14.81 5.87 1.14
N ARG A 71 -14.00 6.94 1.22
CA ARG A 71 -13.71 7.82 0.07
C ARG A 71 -12.69 7.27 -0.90
N HIS A 72 -11.88 6.31 -0.48
CA HIS A 72 -10.79 5.77 -1.29
C HIS A 72 -10.86 4.25 -1.27
N GLY A 73 -10.67 3.59 -2.40
CA GLY A 73 -10.63 2.14 -2.40
C GLY A 73 -10.21 1.48 -3.71
N ILE A 74 -9.79 0.25 -3.57
CA ILE A 74 -9.66 -0.68 -4.70
C ILE A 74 -10.60 -1.84 -4.46
N SER A 75 -11.54 -2.02 -5.39
CA SER A 75 -12.43 -3.19 -5.43
C SER A 75 -11.83 -4.27 -6.32
N VAL A 76 -11.94 -5.52 -5.91
CA VAL A 76 -11.48 -6.69 -6.65
C VAL A 76 -12.54 -7.80 -6.64
N HIS A 77 -12.53 -8.67 -7.66
CA HIS A 77 -13.28 -9.93 -7.63
C HIS A 77 -12.39 -11.06 -7.12
N ALA A 78 -12.78 -11.71 -6.04
CA ALA A 78 -12.03 -12.85 -5.51
C ALA A 78 -12.22 -14.11 -6.40
N PRO A 79 -11.13 -14.86 -6.71
CA PRO A 79 -9.75 -14.65 -6.28
C PRO A 79 -9.06 -13.54 -7.07
N ALA A 80 -8.25 -12.72 -6.38
CA ALA A 80 -7.49 -11.64 -7.01
C ALA A 80 -6.13 -11.42 -6.34
N THR A 81 -5.16 -10.97 -7.12
CA THR A 81 -3.85 -10.55 -6.65
C THR A 81 -3.45 -9.25 -7.33
N THR A 82 -3.52 -8.15 -6.60
CA THR A 82 -3.06 -6.85 -7.09
C THR A 82 -1.62 -6.61 -6.62
N VAL A 83 -0.70 -6.46 -7.57
CA VAL A 83 0.72 -6.22 -7.27
C VAL A 83 0.99 -4.72 -7.25
N ILE A 84 1.57 -4.25 -6.14
CA ILE A 84 1.97 -2.85 -5.98
C ILE A 84 3.50 -2.79 -5.94
N ASP A 85 4.10 -2.11 -6.90
CA ASP A 85 5.51 -1.73 -6.88
C ASP A 85 5.64 -0.43 -6.09
N LEU A 86 6.48 -0.42 -5.04
CA LEU A 86 6.59 0.75 -4.18
C LEU A 86 7.40 1.87 -4.83
N ASN A 87 8.41 1.53 -5.63
CA ASN A 87 9.27 2.45 -6.42
C ASN A 87 10.03 3.50 -5.58
N ARG A 88 9.85 3.47 -4.26
CA ARG A 88 10.52 4.33 -3.28
C ARG A 88 10.45 3.70 -1.89
N SER A 89 11.13 4.30 -0.91
CA SER A 89 11.05 3.83 0.48
C SER A 89 9.69 4.15 1.07
N CYS A 90 8.92 3.12 1.42
CA CYS A 90 7.65 3.28 2.11
C CYS A 90 7.74 2.67 3.51
N THR A 91 7.08 3.31 4.46
CA THR A 91 7.10 2.92 5.88
C THR A 91 5.91 2.06 6.28
N SER A 92 4.72 2.33 5.71
CA SER A 92 3.50 1.56 5.99
C SER A 92 2.54 1.49 4.81
N PHE A 93 1.72 0.44 4.84
CA PHE A 93 0.46 0.32 4.13
C PHE A 93 -0.66 0.24 5.15
N ASP A 94 -1.63 1.13 5.05
CA ASP A 94 -2.80 1.20 5.90
C ASP A 94 -4.06 1.08 5.05
N ALA A 95 -5.04 0.30 5.50
CA ALA A 95 -6.31 0.13 4.81
C ALA A 95 -7.40 -0.37 5.77
N VAL A 96 -8.60 -0.52 5.23
CA VAL A 96 -9.72 -1.23 5.87
C VAL A 96 -10.19 -2.28 4.86
N ALA A 97 -10.20 -3.55 5.26
CA ALA A 97 -10.56 -4.67 4.40
C ALA A 97 -11.98 -5.15 4.68
N GLY A 98 -12.80 -5.33 3.65
CA GLY A 98 -14.16 -5.83 3.81
C GLY A 98 -14.82 -6.23 2.49
N MET A 99 -16.00 -6.86 2.59
CA MET A 99 -16.83 -7.15 1.42
C MET A 99 -17.59 -5.88 1.03
N ASP A 100 -17.57 -5.54 -0.26
CA ASP A 100 -18.38 -4.44 -0.81
C ASP A 100 -19.87 -4.72 -0.60
N ASP A 101 -20.64 -3.69 -0.24
CA ASP A 101 -22.11 -3.80 -0.07
C ASP A 101 -22.83 -4.16 -1.38
N LEU A 102 -22.18 -4.03 -2.54
CA LEU A 102 -22.66 -4.54 -3.83
C LEU A 102 -22.45 -6.05 -3.97
N ALA A 103 -21.72 -6.70 -3.05
CA ALA A 103 -21.48 -8.14 -3.09
C ALA A 103 -22.72 -8.91 -2.64
N PHE A 104 -23.26 -9.75 -3.51
CA PHE A 104 -24.36 -10.68 -3.20
C PHE A 104 -23.85 -12.11 -2.94
N ALA A 105 -22.64 -12.25 -2.45
CA ALA A 105 -21.96 -13.53 -2.40
C ALA A 105 -22.43 -14.42 -1.26
N VAL A 106 -22.72 -15.67 -1.59
CA VAL A 106 -22.81 -16.76 -0.60
C VAL A 106 -21.41 -17.27 -0.30
N GLY A 107 -20.89 -16.96 0.87
CA GLY A 107 -19.54 -17.31 1.29
C GLY A 107 -18.79 -16.13 1.83
N GLY A 108 -17.50 -16.32 2.10
CA GLY A 108 -16.62 -15.26 2.58
C GLY A 108 -15.31 -15.25 1.81
N VAL A 109 -14.53 -14.22 2.03
CA VAL A 109 -13.17 -14.09 1.49
C VAL A 109 -12.16 -13.90 2.60
N VAL A 110 -10.92 -14.25 2.32
CA VAL A 110 -9.76 -13.95 3.16
C VAL A 110 -8.89 -12.95 2.44
N PHE A 111 -8.61 -11.85 3.10
CA PHE A 111 -7.66 -10.85 2.65
C PHE A 111 -6.27 -11.16 3.18
N SER A 112 -5.24 -10.93 2.39
CA SER A 112 -3.87 -10.97 2.88
C SER A 112 -2.99 -9.96 2.14
N VAL A 113 -2.02 -9.42 2.86
CA VAL A 113 -0.93 -8.62 2.29
C VAL A 113 0.32 -9.48 2.33
N ARG A 114 0.97 -9.64 1.19
CA ARG A 114 2.21 -10.41 1.06
C ARG A 114 3.34 -9.53 0.57
N GLY A 115 4.53 -9.78 1.06
CA GLY A 115 5.75 -9.14 0.55
C GLY A 115 6.09 -9.57 -0.87
N GLY A 116 7.04 -8.87 -1.48
CA GLY A 116 7.58 -9.25 -2.80
C GLY A 116 8.17 -10.66 -2.83
N ASP A 117 8.69 -11.14 -1.70
CA ASP A 117 9.20 -12.50 -1.47
C ASP A 117 8.10 -13.56 -1.28
N GLY A 118 6.84 -13.16 -1.26
CA GLY A 118 5.69 -14.03 -1.07
C GLY A 118 5.31 -14.31 0.38
N ARG A 119 6.08 -13.85 1.38
CA ARG A 119 5.73 -14.00 2.80
C ARG A 119 4.46 -13.22 3.12
N THR A 120 3.58 -13.83 3.92
CA THR A 120 2.40 -13.13 4.44
C THR A 120 2.83 -12.14 5.53
N LEU A 121 2.54 -10.87 5.30
CA LEU A 121 2.80 -9.77 6.23
C LEU A 121 1.58 -9.51 7.13
N TRP A 122 0.39 -9.72 6.59
CA TRP A 122 -0.88 -9.59 7.30
C TRP A 122 -1.95 -10.48 6.65
N SER A 123 -2.92 -10.95 7.44
CA SER A 123 -4.08 -11.71 6.94
C SER A 123 -5.30 -11.50 7.82
N SER A 124 -6.47 -11.44 7.22
CA SER A 124 -7.76 -11.39 7.94
C SER A 124 -8.24 -12.78 8.35
N ARG A 125 -9.23 -12.81 9.24
CA ARG A 125 -10.17 -13.93 9.31
C ARG A 125 -11.02 -13.97 8.02
N PRO A 126 -11.77 -15.05 7.74
CA PRO A 126 -12.79 -15.00 6.71
C PRO A 126 -13.80 -13.88 6.97
N LEU A 127 -14.05 -13.03 5.96
CA LEU A 127 -15.00 -11.93 6.00
C LEU A 127 -16.16 -12.23 5.04
N ARG A 128 -17.38 -11.95 5.47
CA ARG A 128 -18.62 -12.14 4.71
C ARG A 128 -19.30 -10.80 4.43
N SER A 129 -20.23 -10.79 3.49
CA SER A 129 -21.09 -9.61 3.28
C SER A 129 -21.79 -9.21 4.57
N GLY A 130 -21.74 -7.92 4.91
CA GLY A 130 -22.29 -7.37 6.13
C GLY A 130 -21.40 -7.49 7.38
N ASP A 131 -20.27 -8.22 7.31
CA ASP A 131 -19.29 -8.21 8.40
C ASP A 131 -18.66 -6.83 8.51
N PRO A 132 -18.40 -6.33 9.74
CA PRO A 132 -17.64 -5.10 9.93
C PRO A 132 -16.27 -5.18 9.26
N ALA A 133 -15.88 -4.10 8.64
CA ALA A 133 -14.58 -3.97 8.01
C ALA A 133 -13.44 -4.14 9.03
N VAL A 134 -12.31 -4.71 8.59
CA VAL A 134 -11.16 -5.03 9.45
C VAL A 134 -10.01 -4.08 9.14
N PRO A 135 -9.43 -3.42 10.17
CA PRO A 135 -8.27 -2.56 9.97
C PRO A 135 -7.05 -3.36 9.53
N VAL A 136 -6.31 -2.78 8.61
CA VAL A 136 -5.06 -3.31 8.05
C VAL A 136 -3.96 -2.32 8.35
N HIS A 137 -2.88 -2.78 8.99
CA HIS A 137 -1.65 -2.01 9.15
C HIS A 137 -0.46 -2.92 8.90
N VAL A 138 0.35 -2.57 7.91
CA VAL A 138 1.51 -3.36 7.49
C VAL A 138 2.74 -2.49 7.41
N PRO A 139 3.78 -2.75 8.23
CA PRO A 139 5.08 -2.12 8.06
C PRO A 139 5.70 -2.53 6.72
N LEU A 140 6.20 -1.56 5.96
CA LEU A 140 6.76 -1.77 4.61
C LEU A 140 8.28 -1.57 4.53
N THR A 141 8.95 -1.30 5.64
CA THR A 141 10.40 -1.10 5.65
C THR A 141 11.12 -2.29 5.03
N GLY A 142 11.95 -2.02 4.01
CA GLY A 142 12.70 -3.04 3.28
C GLY A 142 11.91 -3.76 2.19
N GLN A 143 10.61 -3.49 2.02
CA GLN A 143 9.84 -4.01 0.90
C GLN A 143 10.05 -3.15 -0.35
N THR A 144 10.15 -3.80 -1.51
CA THR A 144 10.18 -3.14 -2.83
C THR A 144 8.84 -3.26 -3.55
N SER A 145 8.07 -4.28 -3.20
CA SER A 145 6.72 -4.50 -3.69
C SER A 145 5.90 -5.27 -2.67
N ILE A 146 4.57 -5.16 -2.76
CA ILE A 146 3.64 -6.00 -2.02
C ILE A 146 2.57 -6.56 -2.96
N ARG A 147 1.87 -7.58 -2.47
CA ARG A 147 0.69 -8.16 -3.14
C ARG A 147 -0.50 -8.07 -2.21
N LEU A 148 -1.56 -7.42 -2.70
CA LEU A 148 -2.87 -7.42 -2.07
C LEU A 148 -3.63 -8.63 -2.63
N VAL A 149 -3.88 -9.62 -1.78
CA VAL A 149 -4.44 -10.92 -2.19
C VAL A 149 -5.79 -11.12 -1.52
N VAL A 150 -6.79 -11.48 -2.32
CA VAL A 150 -8.13 -11.84 -1.82
C VAL A 150 -8.49 -13.20 -2.40
N VAL A 151 -8.83 -14.15 -1.52
CA VAL A 151 -9.22 -15.52 -1.93
C VAL A 151 -10.54 -15.92 -1.30
N PRO A 152 -11.39 -16.73 -1.98
CA PRO A 152 -12.58 -17.30 -1.36
C PRO A 152 -12.21 -18.15 -0.15
N ALA A 153 -12.92 -17.96 0.97
CA ALA A 153 -12.60 -18.64 2.24
C ALA A 153 -12.86 -20.15 2.20
N ASN A 154 -13.79 -20.60 1.36
CA ASN A 154 -14.21 -22.00 1.20
C ASN A 154 -13.85 -22.60 -0.18
N GLY A 155 -12.98 -21.92 -0.93
CA GLY A 155 -12.55 -22.37 -2.27
C GLY A 155 -13.65 -22.27 -3.36
N VAL A 156 -14.85 -21.81 -3.02
CA VAL A 156 -15.92 -21.61 -4.00
C VAL A 156 -15.74 -20.28 -4.71
N TRP A 157 -15.47 -20.36 -6.00
CA TRP A 157 -15.38 -19.16 -6.85
C TRP A 157 -16.78 -18.59 -7.08
N SER A 158 -16.95 -17.30 -6.86
CA SER A 158 -18.16 -16.56 -7.19
C SER A 158 -17.80 -15.21 -7.79
N ALA A 159 -18.27 -14.95 -9.00
CA ALA A 159 -18.10 -13.64 -9.65
C ALA A 159 -18.78 -12.49 -8.88
N LEU A 160 -19.58 -12.79 -7.87
CA LEU A 160 -20.26 -11.82 -7.02
C LEU A 160 -19.48 -11.49 -5.73
N ASN A 161 -18.29 -12.06 -5.55
CA ASN A 161 -17.41 -11.78 -4.42
C ASN A 161 -16.60 -10.50 -4.67
N VAL A 162 -17.25 -9.34 -4.60
CA VAL A 162 -16.58 -8.04 -4.65
C VAL A 162 -16.04 -7.73 -3.26
N ALA A 163 -14.77 -7.42 -3.21
CA ALA A 163 -14.04 -7.18 -1.97
C ALA A 163 -13.23 -5.87 -2.09
N ASP A 164 -13.21 -5.10 -1.01
CA ASP A 164 -12.62 -3.78 -1.00
C ASP A 164 -11.41 -3.69 -0.08
N TRP A 165 -10.36 -3.09 -0.59
CA TRP A 165 -9.32 -2.45 0.18
C TRP A 165 -9.68 -0.97 0.29
N ALA A 166 -10.51 -0.63 1.28
CA ALA A 166 -10.97 0.73 1.53
C ALA A 166 -9.92 1.55 2.28
N GLU A 167 -9.90 2.86 2.09
CA GLU A 167 -8.92 3.79 2.69
C GLU A 167 -7.47 3.31 2.51
N ALA A 168 -7.20 2.63 1.39
CA ALA A 168 -5.90 2.02 1.10
C ALA A 168 -4.85 3.08 0.79
N ARG A 169 -3.82 3.18 1.66
CA ARG A 169 -2.85 4.26 1.66
C ARG A 169 -1.43 3.76 1.92
N PHE A 170 -0.49 4.27 1.14
CA PHE A 170 0.95 4.04 1.29
C PHE A 170 1.62 5.29 1.85
N ARG A 171 2.30 5.17 2.97
CA ARG A 171 3.12 6.24 3.53
C ARG A 171 4.57 6.03 3.12
N CYS A 172 5.15 6.99 2.38
CA CYS A 172 6.49 6.86 1.80
C CYS A 172 7.33 8.14 2.03
N VAL A 173 8.66 8.00 1.97
CA VAL A 173 9.64 9.08 2.11
C VAL A 173 10.49 9.23 0.86
#